data_45cbef9194c5fa4f13fcf787ef5f986c
#
_entry.id   45cbef9194c5fa4f13fcf787ef5f986c
#
_cell.length_a   1.000
_cell.length_b   1.000
_cell.length_c   1.000
_cell.angle_alpha   90.00
_cell.angle_beta   90.00
_cell.angle_gamma   90.00
#
_symmetry.space_group_name_H-M   'P 1'
#
loop_
_entity.id
_entity.type
_entity.pdbx_description
1 polymer ?
#
loop_
_entity_poly.entity_id
_entity_poly.type
_entity_poly.pdbx_seq_one_letter_code
_entity_poly.pdbx_strand_id
1 'polypeptide(L)'
;MRILLVEDEKKIAGFIAKGLKEEQYAVDVASNASEALFNLSVYEYDLIITDIMMPGMDGFEFIRKFREAGKKIPVLILTAKDSVDDKIFGLDSGADDYLTKPFAFAELLARIRALQRRPSTFVEKLEVADLVLDAVSHTVSRNGKKIELTPKEYSLLEFMLRNKGRVVTRTTIIEHVWDMQFDSDTNLVDVFISYLRKKIEPRSSTPLLHSVRGVGYILEERDSF
;
A
#
# COMPACT_ATOMS: atom_id res chain seq x y z
N MET A 1 2.76 0.34 1.23
CA MET A 1 1.35 0.43 0.80
C MET A 1 0.49 0.71 2.02
N ARG A 2 -0.42 1.68 1.91
CA ARG A 2 -1.32 2.11 2.99
C ARG A 2 -2.74 1.66 2.70
N ILE A 3 -3.34 0.93 3.63
CA ILE A 3 -4.67 0.33 3.51
C ILE A 3 -5.61 1.03 4.49
N LEU A 4 -6.81 1.40 4.02
CA LEU A 4 -7.90 1.79 4.88
C LEU A 4 -8.80 0.57 5.11
N LEU A 5 -8.89 0.10 6.34
CA LEU A 5 -9.80 -0.96 6.76
C LEU A 5 -11.02 -0.34 7.42
N VAL A 6 -12.20 -0.59 6.84
CA VAL A 6 -13.49 -0.08 7.35
C VAL A 6 -14.27 -1.27 7.92
N GLU A 7 -14.34 -1.38 9.23
CA GLU A 7 -14.92 -2.53 9.93
C GLU A 7 -15.41 -2.05 11.31
N ASP A 8 -16.68 -2.22 11.62
CA ASP A 8 -17.30 -1.79 12.89
C ASP A 8 -17.05 -2.78 14.04
N GLU A 9 -16.83 -4.04 13.73
CA GLU A 9 -16.52 -5.03 14.74
C GLU A 9 -15.04 -5.00 15.14
N LYS A 10 -14.73 -4.39 16.30
CA LYS A 10 -13.37 -4.17 16.81
C LYS A 10 -12.49 -5.43 16.84
N LYS A 11 -13.07 -6.61 17.09
CA LYS A 11 -12.30 -7.87 17.13
C LYS A 11 -11.84 -8.28 15.74
N ILE A 12 -12.72 -8.18 14.75
CA ILE A 12 -12.41 -8.49 13.34
C ILE A 12 -11.43 -7.46 12.80
N ALA A 13 -11.70 -6.17 13.00
CA ALA A 13 -10.80 -5.09 12.61
C ALA A 13 -9.40 -5.27 13.19
N GLY A 14 -9.31 -5.58 14.50
CA GLY A 14 -8.02 -5.82 15.17
C GLY A 14 -7.28 -7.03 14.63
N PHE A 15 -7.97 -8.13 14.33
CA PHE A 15 -7.37 -9.33 13.75
C PHE A 15 -6.81 -9.05 12.33
N ILE A 16 -7.63 -8.44 11.48
CA ILE A 16 -7.23 -8.11 10.09
C ILE A 16 -6.07 -7.11 10.10
N ALA A 17 -6.21 -6.01 10.85
CA ALA A 17 -5.18 -4.99 10.92
C ALA A 17 -3.85 -5.55 11.43
N LYS A 18 -3.87 -6.41 12.47
CA LYS A 18 -2.67 -7.07 12.98
C LYS A 18 -2.00 -7.93 11.91
N GLY A 19 -2.75 -8.81 11.25
CA GLY A 19 -2.21 -9.68 10.21
C GLY A 19 -1.63 -8.88 9.02
N LEU A 20 -2.32 -7.82 8.58
CA LEU A 20 -1.81 -6.95 7.53
C LEU A 20 -0.55 -6.19 7.94
N LYS A 21 -0.44 -5.76 9.22
CA LYS A 21 0.77 -5.13 9.75
C LYS A 21 1.94 -6.11 9.84
N GLU A 22 1.70 -7.36 10.16
CA GLU A 22 2.71 -8.42 10.14
C GLU A 22 3.27 -8.62 8.71
N GLU A 23 2.40 -8.45 7.68
CA GLU A 23 2.78 -8.45 6.26
C GLU A 23 3.31 -7.08 5.77
N GLN A 24 3.64 -6.18 6.70
CA GLN A 24 4.29 -4.89 6.47
C GLN A 24 3.44 -3.84 5.74
N TYR A 25 2.13 -3.99 5.69
CA TYR A 25 1.23 -2.93 5.25
C TYR A 25 1.06 -1.85 6.34
N ALA A 26 0.95 -0.58 5.96
CA ALA A 26 0.44 0.45 6.83
C ALA A 26 -1.09 0.37 6.83
N VAL A 27 -1.72 0.28 8.00
CA VAL A 27 -3.17 0.04 8.12
C VAL A 27 -3.80 1.02 9.07
N ASP A 28 -4.72 1.82 8.54
CA ASP A 28 -5.62 2.64 9.32
C ASP A 28 -6.97 1.95 9.42
N VAL A 29 -7.59 2.02 10.58
CA VAL A 29 -8.89 1.42 10.83
C VAL A 29 -9.92 2.54 11.02
N ALA A 30 -11.03 2.44 10.29
CA ALA A 30 -12.23 3.24 10.48
C ALA A 30 -13.36 2.34 10.97
N SER A 31 -14.08 2.75 12.02
CA SER A 31 -15.16 1.98 12.63
C SER A 31 -16.51 2.14 11.92
N ASN A 32 -16.59 3.03 10.94
CA ASN A 32 -17.79 3.31 10.16
C ASN A 32 -17.48 4.09 8.88
N ALA A 33 -18.44 4.16 7.98
CA ALA A 33 -18.29 4.84 6.70
C ALA A 33 -17.99 6.34 6.81
N SER A 34 -18.53 7.04 7.83
CA SER A 34 -18.29 8.48 8.01
C SER A 34 -16.84 8.77 8.40
N GLU A 35 -16.27 7.96 9.29
CA GLU A 35 -14.87 8.02 9.67
C GLU A 35 -13.96 7.67 8.47
N ALA A 36 -14.37 6.67 7.67
CA ALA A 36 -13.65 6.30 6.46
C ALA A 36 -13.61 7.44 5.44
N LEU A 37 -14.74 8.11 5.18
CA LEU A 37 -14.80 9.28 4.28
C LEU A 37 -13.96 10.44 4.78
N PHE A 38 -13.95 10.69 6.09
CA PHE A 38 -13.07 11.69 6.70
C PHE A 38 -11.60 11.34 6.47
N ASN A 39 -11.19 10.10 6.75
CA ASN A 39 -9.81 9.65 6.51
C ASN A 39 -9.40 9.81 5.05
N LEU A 40 -10.28 9.45 4.11
CA LEU A 40 -10.07 9.60 2.66
C LEU A 40 -10.00 11.07 2.19
N SER A 41 -10.49 12.02 2.97
CA SER A 41 -10.36 13.45 2.69
C SER A 41 -9.02 14.03 3.13
N VAL A 42 -8.37 13.41 4.11
CA VAL A 42 -7.13 13.89 4.74
C VAL A 42 -5.91 13.14 4.27
N TYR A 43 -6.06 11.83 4.00
CA TYR A 43 -4.95 10.93 3.68
C TYR A 43 -5.12 10.24 2.34
N GLU A 44 -4.01 9.86 1.74
CA GLU A 44 -3.99 9.02 0.54
C GLU A 44 -3.83 7.54 0.92
N TYR A 45 -4.63 6.70 0.28
CA TYR A 45 -4.62 5.25 0.45
C TYR A 45 -4.42 4.55 -0.89
N ASP A 46 -3.80 3.37 -0.83
CA ASP A 46 -3.54 2.52 -2.00
C ASP A 46 -4.65 1.47 -2.20
N LEU A 47 -5.37 1.13 -1.13
CA LEU A 47 -6.46 0.14 -1.12
C LEU A 47 -7.44 0.47 0.02
N ILE A 48 -8.72 0.20 -0.25
CA ILE A 48 -9.78 0.19 0.77
C ILE A 48 -10.25 -1.26 0.95
N ILE A 49 -10.36 -1.72 2.18
CA ILE A 49 -11.04 -2.96 2.56
C ILE A 49 -12.24 -2.55 3.40
N THR A 50 -13.45 -2.94 3.00
CA THR A 50 -14.66 -2.50 3.72
C THR A 50 -15.63 -3.65 3.96
N ASP A 51 -16.21 -3.72 5.16
CA ASP A 51 -17.43 -4.50 5.35
C ASP A 51 -18.62 -3.76 4.72
N ILE A 52 -19.64 -4.50 4.38
CA ILE A 52 -20.93 -3.98 3.92
C ILE A 52 -21.84 -3.71 5.10
N MET A 53 -21.84 -4.62 6.08
CA MET A 53 -22.80 -4.63 7.20
C MET A 53 -22.32 -3.71 8.33
N MET A 54 -22.42 -2.39 8.10
CA MET A 54 -22.05 -1.39 9.10
C MET A 54 -23.25 -0.56 9.54
N PRO A 55 -23.32 -0.10 10.80
CA PRO A 55 -24.42 0.75 11.27
C PRO A 55 -24.40 2.12 10.61
N GLY A 56 -25.59 2.61 10.25
CA GLY A 56 -25.78 3.90 9.59
C GLY A 56 -25.62 3.79 8.07
N MET A 57 -24.52 4.30 7.53
CA MET A 57 -24.20 4.16 6.11
C MET A 57 -23.58 2.79 5.87
N ASP A 58 -24.22 1.95 5.05
CA ASP A 58 -23.67 0.67 4.67
C ASP A 58 -22.47 0.78 3.70
N GLY A 59 -21.77 -0.36 3.53
CA GLY A 59 -20.57 -0.38 2.68
C GLY A 59 -20.86 -0.11 1.21
N PHE A 60 -22.02 -0.46 0.69
CA PHE A 60 -22.39 -0.18 -0.70
C PHE A 60 -22.62 1.31 -0.94
N GLU A 61 -23.35 1.97 -0.02
CA GLU A 61 -23.57 3.42 -0.09
C GLU A 61 -22.23 4.17 0.07
N PHE A 62 -21.34 3.69 0.96
CA PHE A 62 -20.00 4.22 1.12
C PHE A 62 -19.20 4.16 -0.19
N ILE A 63 -19.17 2.98 -0.85
CA ILE A 63 -18.44 2.78 -2.10
C ILE A 63 -19.01 3.70 -3.19
N ARG A 64 -20.33 3.77 -3.32
CA ARG A 64 -20.98 4.64 -4.31
C ARG A 64 -20.59 6.10 -4.12
N LYS A 65 -20.72 6.65 -2.90
CA LYS A 65 -20.32 8.04 -2.59
C LYS A 65 -18.84 8.29 -2.90
N PHE A 66 -18.00 7.33 -2.56
CA PHE A 66 -16.58 7.40 -2.83
C PHE A 66 -16.27 7.42 -4.34
N ARG A 67 -16.97 6.62 -5.14
CA ARG A 67 -16.85 6.62 -6.61
C ARG A 67 -17.42 7.87 -7.27
N GLU A 68 -18.55 8.40 -6.78
CA GLU A 68 -19.14 9.66 -7.23
C GLU A 68 -18.19 10.85 -7.03
N ALA A 69 -17.35 10.82 -6.00
CA ALA A 69 -16.28 11.79 -5.79
C ALA A 69 -15.07 11.64 -6.75
N GLY A 70 -15.17 10.77 -7.78
CA GLY A 70 -14.15 10.56 -8.81
C GLY A 70 -12.92 9.80 -8.36
N LYS A 71 -12.95 9.21 -7.17
CA LYS A 71 -11.81 8.44 -6.61
C LYS A 71 -11.71 7.05 -7.23
N LYS A 72 -10.47 6.64 -7.54
CA LYS A 72 -10.17 5.37 -8.25
C LYS A 72 -9.34 4.39 -7.41
N ILE A 73 -9.28 4.58 -6.09
CA ILE A 73 -8.58 3.64 -5.20
C ILE A 73 -9.29 2.29 -5.28
N PRO A 74 -8.59 1.16 -5.44
CA PRO A 74 -9.20 -0.17 -5.42
C PRO A 74 -9.97 -0.42 -4.12
N VAL A 75 -11.10 -1.12 -4.22
CA VAL A 75 -11.97 -1.47 -3.10
C VAL A 75 -12.20 -2.97 -3.06
N LEU A 76 -11.83 -3.61 -1.96
CA LEU A 76 -12.15 -5.00 -1.63
C LEU A 76 -13.28 -5.03 -0.61
N ILE A 77 -14.39 -5.66 -0.96
CA ILE A 77 -15.47 -5.93 -0.01
C ILE A 77 -15.12 -7.17 0.82
N LEU A 78 -15.36 -7.10 2.12
CA LEU A 78 -15.11 -8.16 3.07
C LEU A 78 -16.35 -8.32 3.97
N THR A 79 -17.24 -9.29 3.70
CA THR A 79 -18.55 -9.38 4.37
C THR A 79 -19.06 -10.80 4.54
N ALA A 80 -20.02 -10.98 5.46
CA ALA A 80 -20.70 -12.26 5.67
C ALA A 80 -21.75 -12.59 4.58
N LYS A 81 -22.13 -11.63 3.73
CA LYS A 81 -23.05 -11.87 2.61
C LYS A 81 -22.35 -12.73 1.55
N ASP A 82 -22.93 -13.86 1.18
CA ASP A 82 -22.31 -14.85 0.28
C ASP A 82 -23.15 -15.19 -0.96
N SER A 83 -24.37 -14.64 -1.07
CA SER A 83 -25.22 -14.89 -2.22
C SER A 83 -24.59 -14.34 -3.52
N VAL A 84 -24.95 -14.97 -4.64
CA VAL A 84 -24.49 -14.51 -5.96
C VAL A 84 -24.98 -13.09 -6.24
N ASP A 85 -26.21 -12.79 -5.85
CA ASP A 85 -26.83 -11.47 -6.05
C ASP A 85 -26.11 -10.38 -5.24
N ASP A 86 -25.70 -10.67 -3.99
CA ASP A 86 -24.92 -9.74 -3.17
C ASP A 86 -23.53 -9.45 -3.79
N LYS A 87 -22.91 -10.48 -4.36
CA LYS A 87 -21.60 -10.33 -5.05
C LYS A 87 -21.73 -9.48 -6.31
N ILE A 88 -22.76 -9.75 -7.14
CA ILE A 88 -23.03 -8.96 -8.34
C ILE A 88 -23.30 -7.51 -7.94
N PHE A 89 -24.18 -7.28 -6.97
CA PHE A 89 -24.51 -5.94 -6.50
C PHE A 89 -23.29 -5.20 -5.93
N GLY A 90 -22.39 -5.92 -5.22
CA GLY A 90 -21.15 -5.36 -4.70
C GLY A 90 -20.22 -4.85 -5.80
N LEU A 91 -20.02 -5.65 -6.83
CA LEU A 91 -19.18 -5.29 -7.98
C LEU A 91 -19.81 -4.15 -8.79
N ASP A 92 -21.11 -4.19 -9.03
CA ASP A 92 -21.87 -3.13 -9.73
C ASP A 92 -21.88 -1.80 -8.96
N SER A 93 -21.73 -1.85 -7.61
CA SER A 93 -21.60 -0.66 -6.78
C SER A 93 -20.22 0.02 -6.90
N GLY A 94 -19.29 -0.58 -7.65
CA GLY A 94 -17.96 -0.04 -7.93
C GLY A 94 -16.84 -0.63 -7.09
N ALA A 95 -17.09 -1.77 -6.41
CA ALA A 95 -16.00 -2.56 -5.82
C ALA A 95 -15.18 -3.26 -6.91
N ASP A 96 -13.91 -3.50 -6.63
CA ASP A 96 -12.99 -4.16 -7.57
C ASP A 96 -12.84 -5.66 -7.28
N ASP A 97 -13.13 -6.11 -6.05
CA ASP A 97 -13.17 -7.52 -5.66
C ASP A 97 -14.04 -7.74 -4.42
N TYR A 98 -14.34 -9.00 -4.12
CA TYR A 98 -15.26 -9.41 -3.09
C TYR A 98 -14.76 -10.67 -2.37
N LEU A 99 -14.72 -10.68 -1.03
CA LEU A 99 -14.30 -11.80 -0.22
C LEU A 99 -15.32 -12.08 0.90
N THR A 100 -15.80 -13.32 0.99
CA THR A 100 -16.81 -13.70 1.99
C THR A 100 -16.16 -14.14 3.30
N LYS A 101 -16.75 -13.73 4.41
CA LYS A 101 -16.44 -14.23 5.77
C LYS A 101 -17.19 -15.57 6.01
N PRO A 102 -16.54 -16.59 6.62
CA PRO A 102 -15.16 -16.64 7.05
C PRO A 102 -14.18 -16.89 5.87
N PHE A 103 -12.98 -16.34 5.95
CA PHE A 103 -11.95 -16.46 4.92
C PHE A 103 -10.60 -16.91 5.50
N ALA A 104 -9.77 -17.50 4.66
CA ALA A 104 -8.37 -17.73 5.00
C ALA A 104 -7.57 -16.42 4.83
N PHE A 105 -6.74 -16.06 5.81
CA PHE A 105 -5.94 -14.83 5.72
C PHE A 105 -5.02 -14.81 4.47
N ALA A 106 -4.53 -15.97 4.06
CA ALA A 106 -3.75 -16.13 2.82
C ALA A 106 -4.56 -15.75 1.55
N GLU A 107 -5.90 -15.99 1.55
CA GLU A 107 -6.78 -15.58 0.46
C GLU A 107 -6.94 -14.06 0.43
N LEU A 108 -7.15 -13.42 1.59
CA LEU A 108 -7.19 -11.96 1.70
C LEU A 108 -5.91 -11.35 1.11
N LEU A 109 -4.75 -11.84 1.49
CA LEU A 109 -3.47 -11.37 0.96
C LEU A 109 -3.34 -11.59 -0.55
N ALA A 110 -3.81 -12.71 -1.07
CA ALA A 110 -3.78 -12.99 -2.51
C ALA A 110 -4.64 -12.00 -3.30
N ARG A 111 -5.83 -11.65 -2.78
CA ARG A 111 -6.74 -10.65 -3.39
C ARG A 111 -6.18 -9.24 -3.31
N ILE A 112 -5.58 -8.86 -2.18
CA ILE A 112 -4.87 -7.59 -2.04
C ILE A 112 -3.79 -7.48 -3.11
N ARG A 113 -2.94 -8.50 -3.28
CA ARG A 113 -1.92 -8.53 -4.34
C ARG A 113 -2.52 -8.46 -5.74
N ALA A 114 -3.68 -9.10 -5.97
CA ALA A 114 -4.37 -9.04 -7.26
C ALA A 114 -4.89 -7.63 -7.59
N LEU A 115 -5.46 -6.94 -6.60
CA LEU A 115 -5.98 -5.57 -6.76
C LEU A 115 -4.87 -4.52 -6.94
N GLN A 116 -3.68 -4.80 -6.46
CA GLN A 116 -2.50 -3.96 -6.72
C GLN A 116 -2.05 -4.01 -8.19
N ARG A 117 -2.42 -5.06 -8.92
CA ARG A 117 -2.14 -5.20 -10.35
C ARG A 117 -3.09 -4.28 -11.12
N ARG A 118 -2.74 -2.99 -11.27
CA ARG A 118 -3.52 -2.06 -12.11
C ARG A 118 -3.55 -2.56 -13.57
N PRO A 119 -4.71 -2.42 -14.30
CA PRO A 119 -4.83 -2.85 -15.69
C PRO A 119 -4.04 -1.99 -16.71
N SER A 120 -3.30 -0.99 -16.29
CA SER A 120 -2.43 -0.22 -17.19
C SER A 120 -0.97 -0.50 -16.88
N THR A 121 -0.39 -1.37 -17.67
CA THR A 121 0.99 -1.85 -17.61
C THR A 121 1.27 -2.84 -16.47
N PHE A 122 1.31 -4.12 -16.82
CA PHE A 122 1.96 -5.17 -16.06
C PHE A 122 3.43 -4.78 -15.80
N VAL A 123 3.67 -4.07 -14.72
CA VAL A 123 5.03 -3.94 -14.22
C VAL A 123 5.13 -4.89 -13.03
N GLU A 124 5.20 -6.19 -13.33
CA GLU A 124 5.62 -7.22 -12.37
C GLU A 124 7.00 -6.87 -11.80
N LYS A 125 7.77 -6.07 -12.54
CA LYS A 125 9.10 -5.60 -12.18
C LYS A 125 9.12 -4.09 -12.16
N LEU A 126 9.41 -3.53 -11.01
CA LEU A 126 9.71 -2.11 -10.85
C LEU A 126 11.21 -1.91 -11.08
N GLU A 127 11.58 -1.03 -12.01
CA GLU A 127 12.96 -0.90 -12.45
C GLU A 127 13.43 0.56 -12.45
N VAL A 128 14.68 0.76 -12.06
CA VAL A 128 15.43 1.99 -12.28
C VAL A 128 16.88 1.62 -12.58
N ALA A 129 17.38 1.98 -13.76
CA ALA A 129 18.67 1.51 -14.27
C ALA A 129 18.81 -0.02 -14.18
N ASP A 130 19.82 -0.50 -13.46
CA ASP A 130 20.12 -1.92 -13.24
C ASP A 130 19.47 -2.52 -11.97
N LEU A 131 18.70 -1.72 -11.23
CA LEU A 131 17.96 -2.17 -10.03
C LEU A 131 16.56 -2.62 -10.42
N VAL A 132 16.22 -3.87 -10.05
CA VAL A 132 14.93 -4.51 -10.36
C VAL A 132 14.31 -5.04 -9.07
N LEU A 133 13.05 -4.69 -8.83
CA LEU A 133 12.21 -5.27 -7.79
C LEU A 133 11.07 -6.02 -8.47
N ASP A 134 11.01 -7.32 -8.24
CA ASP A 134 9.90 -8.18 -8.65
C ASP A 134 8.89 -8.28 -7.52
N ALA A 135 7.73 -7.63 -7.71
CA ALA A 135 6.69 -7.57 -6.71
C ALA A 135 5.93 -8.89 -6.53
N VAL A 136 5.99 -9.80 -7.51
CA VAL A 136 5.32 -11.10 -7.46
C VAL A 136 6.14 -12.08 -6.62
N SER A 137 7.44 -12.16 -6.90
CA SER A 137 8.35 -13.05 -6.17
C SER A 137 8.93 -12.43 -4.91
N HIS A 138 8.62 -11.15 -4.60
CA HIS A 138 9.22 -10.39 -3.51
C HIS A 138 10.75 -10.41 -3.52
N THR A 139 11.34 -10.36 -4.71
CA THR A 139 12.80 -10.36 -4.88
C THR A 139 13.33 -9.04 -5.39
N VAL A 140 14.52 -8.69 -4.94
CA VAL A 140 15.23 -7.50 -5.40
C VAL A 140 16.57 -7.93 -5.95
N SER A 141 16.97 -7.36 -7.07
CA SER A 141 18.27 -7.58 -7.67
C SER A 141 18.85 -6.30 -8.23
N ARG A 142 20.16 -6.20 -8.24
CA ARG A 142 20.87 -5.14 -8.92
C ARG A 142 21.98 -5.74 -9.79
N ASN A 143 22.00 -5.35 -11.05
CA ASN A 143 22.91 -5.93 -12.06
C ASN A 143 22.86 -7.48 -12.05
N GLY A 144 21.63 -8.05 -11.93
CA GLY A 144 21.38 -9.47 -11.84
C GLY A 144 21.76 -10.16 -10.53
N LYS A 145 22.37 -9.46 -9.57
CA LYS A 145 22.72 -10.01 -8.26
C LYS A 145 21.59 -9.78 -7.26
N LYS A 146 21.13 -10.86 -6.63
CA LYS A 146 20.08 -10.78 -5.59
C LYS A 146 20.55 -9.96 -4.40
N ILE A 147 19.63 -9.10 -3.90
CA ILE A 147 19.81 -8.28 -2.71
C ILE A 147 18.82 -8.74 -1.65
N GLU A 148 19.30 -8.99 -0.44
CA GLU A 148 18.44 -9.34 0.69
C GLU A 148 18.07 -8.07 1.47
N LEU A 149 16.78 -7.77 1.45
CA LEU A 149 16.18 -6.67 2.19
C LEU A 149 15.34 -7.19 3.34
N THR A 150 15.33 -6.46 4.45
CA THR A 150 14.31 -6.66 5.48
C THR A 150 12.95 -6.22 4.94
N PRO A 151 11.82 -6.68 5.52
CA PRO A 151 10.49 -6.30 5.06
C PRO A 151 10.28 -4.77 4.96
N LYS A 152 10.80 -3.99 5.92
CA LYS A 152 10.70 -2.53 5.90
C LYS A 152 11.58 -1.86 4.83
N GLU A 153 12.77 -2.38 4.59
CA GLU A 153 13.63 -1.91 3.50
C GLU A 153 12.99 -2.22 2.13
N TYR A 154 12.35 -3.40 2.01
CA TYR A 154 11.60 -3.78 0.81
C TYR A 154 10.44 -2.82 0.55
N SER A 155 9.58 -2.58 1.56
CA SER A 155 8.45 -1.66 1.46
C SER A 155 8.90 -0.24 1.12
N LEU A 156 10.01 0.23 1.69
CA LEU A 156 10.59 1.53 1.37
C LEU A 156 11.06 1.58 -0.09
N LEU A 157 11.79 0.55 -0.54
CA LEU A 157 12.28 0.49 -1.92
C LEU A 157 11.12 0.42 -2.92
N GLU A 158 10.12 -0.43 -2.67
CA GLU A 158 8.94 -0.54 -3.50
C GLU A 158 8.23 0.82 -3.63
N PHE A 159 8.02 1.51 -2.50
CA PHE A 159 7.41 2.82 -2.48
C PHE A 159 8.22 3.85 -3.28
N MET A 160 9.54 3.88 -3.12
CA MET A 160 10.41 4.76 -3.89
C MET A 160 10.41 4.45 -5.39
N LEU A 161 10.41 3.17 -5.78
CA LEU A 161 10.33 2.73 -7.17
C LEU A 161 9.00 3.10 -7.84
N ARG A 162 7.89 2.99 -7.11
CA ARG A 162 6.56 3.43 -7.60
C ARG A 162 6.50 4.95 -7.82
N ASN A 163 7.35 5.69 -7.13
CA ASN A 163 7.49 7.14 -7.22
C ASN A 163 8.78 7.58 -7.93
N LYS A 164 9.39 6.70 -8.76
CA LYS A 164 10.66 7.02 -9.43
C LYS A 164 10.58 8.34 -10.22
N GLY A 165 11.65 9.14 -10.17
CA GLY A 165 11.72 10.44 -10.83
C GLY A 165 10.90 11.54 -10.15
N ARG A 166 10.31 11.27 -8.97
CA ARG A 166 9.58 12.25 -8.16
C ARG A 166 10.22 12.41 -6.80
N VAL A 167 10.27 13.64 -6.32
CA VAL A 167 10.70 13.92 -4.95
C VAL A 167 9.60 13.51 -3.98
N VAL A 168 9.94 12.65 -3.02
CA VAL A 168 9.02 12.18 -1.96
C VAL A 168 9.49 12.76 -0.65
N THR A 169 8.56 13.40 0.09
CA THR A 169 8.88 14.00 1.39
C THR A 169 9.06 12.91 2.46
N ARG A 170 9.78 13.25 3.54
CA ARG A 170 9.91 12.33 4.69
C ARG A 170 8.57 11.95 5.29
N THR A 171 7.67 12.92 5.42
CA THR A 171 6.32 12.68 5.93
C THR A 171 5.57 11.68 5.05
N THR A 172 5.55 11.87 3.73
CA THR A 172 4.91 10.95 2.80
C THR A 172 5.51 9.54 2.87
N ILE A 173 6.84 9.43 3.01
CA ILE A 173 7.51 8.13 3.20
C ILE A 173 7.03 7.47 4.51
N ILE A 174 6.97 8.20 5.62
CA ILE A 174 6.49 7.67 6.92
C ILE A 174 5.06 7.19 6.79
N GLU A 175 4.17 7.98 6.22
CA GLU A 175 2.75 7.66 6.06
C GLU A 175 2.49 6.39 5.24
N HIS A 176 3.33 6.11 4.23
CA HIS A 176 3.14 4.95 3.34
C HIS A 176 3.91 3.70 3.75
N VAL A 177 5.01 3.85 4.48
CA VAL A 177 5.89 2.73 4.84
C VAL A 177 5.74 2.33 6.31
N TRP A 178 5.38 3.28 7.18
CA TRP A 178 5.16 3.06 8.63
C TRP A 178 3.74 3.43 9.01
N ASP A 179 3.26 2.88 10.11
CA ASP A 179 1.93 3.17 10.66
C ASP A 179 1.88 4.61 11.24
N MET A 180 0.71 5.28 11.11
CA MET A 180 0.49 6.65 11.63
C MET A 180 0.73 6.84 13.14
N GLN A 181 0.84 5.77 13.91
CA GLN A 181 1.12 5.82 15.36
C GLN A 181 2.61 6.05 15.68
N PHE A 182 3.45 6.18 14.67
CA PHE A 182 4.84 6.51 14.90
C PHE A 182 4.97 8.01 15.12
N ASP A 183 5.24 8.38 16.37
CA ASP A 183 5.67 9.72 16.75
C ASP A 183 6.84 10.16 15.85
N SER A 184 6.76 11.39 15.37
CA SER A 184 7.51 11.99 14.27
C SER A 184 9.04 12.03 14.47
N ASP A 185 9.68 10.87 14.61
CA ASP A 185 11.13 10.80 14.57
C ASP A 185 11.58 10.81 13.09
N THR A 186 11.77 12.02 12.56
CA THR A 186 12.20 12.26 11.17
C THR A 186 13.52 11.55 10.83
N ASN A 187 14.31 11.20 11.84
CA ASN A 187 15.55 10.45 11.69
C ASN A 187 15.34 8.99 11.26
N LEU A 188 14.16 8.40 11.51
CA LEU A 188 13.85 7.03 11.13
C LEU A 188 13.99 6.82 9.62
N VAL A 189 13.41 7.70 8.82
CA VAL A 189 13.52 7.63 7.35
C VAL A 189 14.98 7.70 6.92
N ASP A 190 15.75 8.64 7.46
CA ASP A 190 17.14 8.84 7.11
C ASP A 190 18.01 7.62 7.43
N VAL A 191 17.72 6.94 8.55
CA VAL A 191 18.38 5.67 8.94
C VAL A 191 18.06 4.56 7.94
N PHE A 192 16.79 4.36 7.60
CA PHE A 192 16.41 3.32 6.65
C PHE A 192 16.88 3.61 5.21
N ILE A 193 16.88 4.86 4.80
CA ILE A 193 17.50 5.29 3.54
C ILE A 193 19.01 4.95 3.55
N SER A 194 19.70 5.19 4.66
CA SER A 194 21.12 4.83 4.78
C SER A 194 21.34 3.32 4.68
N TYR A 195 20.51 2.50 5.34
CA TYR A 195 20.58 1.04 5.24
C TYR A 195 20.27 0.56 3.83
N LEU A 196 19.25 1.11 3.20
CA LEU A 196 18.87 0.76 1.85
C LEU A 196 20.00 1.08 0.86
N ARG A 197 20.58 2.29 0.93
CA ARG A 197 21.75 2.68 0.10
C ARG A 197 22.90 1.68 0.21
N LYS A 198 23.27 1.28 1.43
CA LYS A 198 24.38 0.32 1.65
C LYS A 198 24.14 -1.00 0.92
N LYS A 199 22.88 -1.42 0.75
CA LYS A 199 22.50 -2.67 0.11
C LYS A 199 22.32 -2.54 -1.40
N ILE A 200 21.65 -1.48 -1.86
CA ILE A 200 21.35 -1.29 -3.28
C ILE A 200 22.44 -0.51 -4.03
N GLU A 201 23.35 0.18 -3.34
CA GLU A 201 24.42 1.00 -3.93
C GLU A 201 25.82 0.50 -3.50
N PRO A 202 26.27 -0.70 -3.96
CA PRO A 202 27.63 -1.11 -3.72
C PRO A 202 28.62 -0.11 -4.34
N ARG A 203 29.82 -0.01 -3.78
CA ARG A 203 30.83 1.03 -4.12
C ARG A 203 31.12 1.22 -5.60
N SER A 204 30.83 0.25 -6.43
CA SER A 204 31.08 0.26 -7.89
C SER A 204 29.85 0.62 -8.73
N SER A 205 28.72 0.95 -8.12
CA SER A 205 27.46 1.21 -8.84
C SER A 205 27.11 2.71 -8.82
N THR A 206 26.42 3.15 -9.86
CA THR A 206 25.86 4.51 -9.93
C THR A 206 24.84 4.71 -8.80
N PRO A 207 24.92 5.79 -8.00
CA PRO A 207 23.90 6.09 -6.99
C PRO A 207 22.55 6.32 -7.65
N LEU A 208 21.50 5.76 -7.08
CA LEU A 208 20.12 5.88 -7.56
C LEU A 208 19.23 6.64 -6.59
N LEU A 209 19.52 6.54 -5.28
CA LEU A 209 18.70 7.13 -4.23
C LEU A 209 19.35 8.43 -3.74
N HIS A 210 18.78 9.55 -4.13
CA HIS A 210 19.35 10.88 -3.87
C HIS A 210 18.58 11.63 -2.78
N SER A 211 19.30 12.41 -1.97
CA SER A 211 18.71 13.32 -1.00
C SER A 211 18.39 14.66 -1.66
N VAL A 212 17.19 15.17 -1.45
CA VAL A 212 16.79 16.54 -1.80
C VAL A 212 16.78 17.37 -0.53
N ARG A 213 17.75 18.25 -0.39
CA ARG A 213 18.00 19.01 0.86
C ARG A 213 16.75 19.79 1.29
N GLY A 214 16.34 19.59 2.55
CA GLY A 214 15.18 20.25 3.14
C GLY A 214 13.82 19.71 2.71
N VAL A 215 13.76 18.74 1.75
CA VAL A 215 12.50 18.18 1.23
C VAL A 215 12.37 16.70 1.54
N GLY A 216 13.24 15.84 1.00
CA GLY A 216 13.09 14.40 1.13
C GLY A 216 14.07 13.65 0.24
N TYR A 217 13.56 12.67 -0.49
CA TYR A 217 14.35 11.75 -1.32
C TYR A 217 13.74 11.55 -2.69
N ILE A 218 14.58 11.20 -3.65
CA ILE A 218 14.19 10.83 -5.01
C ILE A 218 15.00 9.60 -5.44
N LEU A 219 14.33 8.68 -6.12
CA LEU A 219 14.96 7.50 -6.74
C LEU A 219 14.96 7.68 -8.25
N GLU A 220 16.13 7.86 -8.82
CA GLU A 220 16.32 8.10 -10.26
C GLU A 220 17.75 7.76 -10.66
N GLU A 221 17.94 7.47 -11.94
CA GLU A 221 19.28 7.46 -12.55
C GLU A 221 19.66 8.90 -12.90
N ARG A 222 20.87 9.31 -12.53
CA ARG A 222 21.46 10.60 -12.96
C ARG A 222 22.68 10.33 -13.82
N ASP A 223 22.69 10.94 -14.97
CA ASP A 223 23.88 10.92 -15.80
C ASP A 223 25.06 11.52 -15.01
N SER A 224 26.15 10.76 -14.94
CA SER A 224 27.40 11.26 -14.38
C SER A 224 27.98 12.25 -15.39
N PHE A 225 27.90 13.55 -15.08
CA PHE A 225 28.63 14.58 -15.80
C PHE A 225 30.11 14.55 -15.46
#